data_9f138ab6e88975707ae544c1013b763f
#
_entry.id   9f138ab6e88975707ae544c1013b763f
#
_cell.length_a   1.000
_cell.length_b   1.000
_cell.length_c   1.000
_cell.angle_alpha   90.00
_cell.angle_beta   90.00
_cell.angle_gamma   90.00
#
_symmetry.space_group_name_H-M   'P 1'
#
loop_
_entity.id
_entity.type
_entity.pdbx_description
1 polymer ?
#
loop_
_entity_poly.entity_id
_entity_poly.type
_entity_poly.pdbx_seq_one_letter_code
_entity_poly.pdbx_strand_id
1 'polypeptide(L)'
;MYKIFLTVIFMLTASIKTFAQQMIPKQKGVEFSYSVFPQSPKKQNYALNVGIISYVRNGSYFFGLAEYGRKYYEYTNYEIPIEMFLFNGGYSFYLWGDFMRNVNLNLGIGGLAGYEQVNRGNKVIDDGSMLDSTDNFIYGVGGKLSFESYLTRHWVFLINGQLRFLKNSQQGQIHSLFGFGIRYNF
;
A
#
# COMPACT_ATOMS: atom_id res chain seq x y z
N MET A 1 0.13 -24.44 -23.27
CA MET A 1 0.70 -23.10 -23.14
C MET A 1 1.02 -22.72 -21.68
N TYR A 2 0.11 -22.91 -20.71
CA TYR A 2 0.37 -22.57 -19.29
C TYR A 2 1.55 -23.31 -18.64
N LYS A 3 1.78 -24.58 -19.01
CA LYS A 3 2.92 -25.38 -18.49
C LYS A 3 4.27 -24.78 -18.90
N ILE A 4 4.39 -24.31 -20.13
CA ILE A 4 5.61 -23.65 -20.63
C ILE A 4 5.84 -22.34 -19.91
N PHE A 5 4.78 -21.56 -19.70
CA PHE A 5 4.83 -20.30 -18.96
C PHE A 5 5.28 -20.49 -17.50
N LEU A 6 4.74 -21.52 -16.83
CA LEU A 6 5.14 -21.88 -15.47
C LEU A 6 6.62 -22.34 -15.39
N THR A 7 7.08 -23.13 -16.39
CA THR A 7 8.47 -23.59 -16.46
C THR A 7 9.42 -22.42 -16.70
N VAL A 8 9.06 -21.47 -17.55
CA VAL A 8 9.87 -20.27 -17.80
C VAL A 8 9.95 -19.39 -16.54
N ILE A 9 8.85 -19.20 -15.81
CA ILE A 9 8.86 -18.48 -14.54
C ILE A 9 9.76 -19.21 -13.52
N PHE A 10 9.66 -20.53 -13.42
CA PHE A 10 10.47 -21.31 -12.50
C PHE A 10 11.97 -21.28 -12.86
N MET A 11 12.31 -21.33 -14.15
CA MET A 11 13.70 -21.17 -14.61
C MET A 11 14.24 -19.75 -14.38
N LEU A 12 13.43 -18.72 -14.57
CA LEU A 12 13.80 -17.34 -14.27
C LEU A 12 14.07 -17.13 -12.76
N THR A 13 13.28 -17.74 -11.89
CA THR A 13 13.49 -17.67 -10.43
C THR A 13 14.71 -18.48 -9.97
N ALA A 14 15.02 -19.60 -10.61
CA ALA A 14 16.17 -20.44 -10.28
C ALA A 14 17.53 -19.87 -10.73
N SER A 15 17.55 -18.96 -11.71
CA SER A 15 18.78 -18.37 -12.26
C SER A 15 19.28 -17.14 -11.49
N ILE A 16 18.51 -16.60 -10.57
CA ILE A 16 18.92 -15.44 -9.79
C ILE A 16 19.83 -15.92 -8.65
N LYS A 17 21.14 -15.94 -8.91
CA LYS A 17 22.12 -15.97 -7.82
C LYS A 17 22.04 -14.63 -7.09
N THR A 18 21.15 -14.54 -6.13
CA THR A 18 21.00 -13.36 -5.29
C THR A 18 22.17 -13.31 -4.32
N PHE A 19 23.09 -12.41 -4.58
CA PHE A 19 23.99 -11.95 -3.53
C PHE A 19 23.11 -11.13 -2.57
N ALA A 20 22.51 -11.81 -1.59
CA ALA A 20 21.74 -11.16 -0.57
C ALA A 20 22.61 -10.15 0.14
N GLN A 21 22.27 -8.89 -0.01
CA GLN A 21 22.88 -7.86 0.80
C GLN A 21 22.10 -7.74 2.09
N GLN A 22 22.82 -7.89 3.18
CA GLN A 22 22.29 -7.57 4.49
C GLN A 22 21.74 -6.14 4.48
N MET A 23 20.56 -5.95 5.05
CA MET A 23 19.99 -4.62 5.29
C MET A 23 20.95 -3.83 6.18
N ILE A 24 21.61 -2.85 5.58
CA ILE A 24 22.60 -2.04 6.27
C ILE A 24 21.83 -1.01 7.12
N PRO A 25 22.08 -0.91 8.43
CA PRO A 25 21.52 0.15 9.24
C PRO A 25 21.78 1.53 8.61
N LYS A 26 20.78 2.41 8.62
CA LYS A 26 20.77 3.74 7.98
C LYS A 26 20.63 3.72 6.46
N GLN A 27 20.56 2.57 5.78
CA GLN A 27 20.20 2.51 4.38
C GLN A 27 18.81 3.13 4.19
N LYS A 28 18.64 3.87 3.12
CA LYS A 28 17.36 4.49 2.75
C LYS A 28 16.82 3.83 1.50
N GLY A 29 15.52 3.97 1.28
CA GLY A 29 14.88 3.50 0.06
C GLY A 29 13.67 4.34 -0.29
N VAL A 30 13.31 4.30 -1.57
CA VAL A 30 12.06 4.83 -2.08
C VAL A 30 11.16 3.66 -2.43
N GLU A 31 9.93 3.70 -1.96
CA GLU A 31 8.91 2.67 -2.19
C GLU A 31 7.81 3.24 -3.06
N PHE A 32 7.37 2.46 -4.04
CA PHE A 32 6.17 2.68 -4.81
C PHE A 32 5.30 1.44 -4.75
N SER A 33 4.01 1.59 -4.47
CA SER A 33 3.08 0.45 -4.45
C SER A 33 1.71 0.80 -5.01
N TYR A 34 1.09 -0.20 -5.61
CA TYR A 34 -0.29 -0.20 -6.10
C TYR A 34 -1.09 -1.17 -5.25
N SER A 35 -2.26 -0.74 -4.78
CA SER A 35 -3.15 -1.54 -3.95
C SER A 35 -4.58 -1.46 -4.44
N VAL A 36 -5.36 -2.50 -4.18
CA VAL A 36 -6.78 -2.59 -4.46
C VAL A 36 -7.57 -2.77 -3.16
N PHE A 37 -8.85 -2.42 -3.19
CA PHE A 37 -9.77 -2.60 -2.08
C PHE A 37 -10.55 -3.91 -2.25
N PRO A 38 -10.23 -5.00 -1.52
CA PRO A 38 -10.90 -6.30 -1.68
C PRO A 38 -12.39 -6.26 -1.39
N GLN A 39 -12.83 -5.36 -0.51
CA GLN A 39 -14.24 -5.19 -0.15
C GLN A 39 -15.08 -4.53 -1.25
N SER A 40 -14.43 -3.95 -2.25
CA SER A 40 -15.09 -3.30 -3.39
C SER A 40 -14.25 -3.52 -4.65
N PRO A 41 -14.28 -4.73 -5.24
CA PRO A 41 -13.35 -5.13 -6.30
C PRO A 41 -13.68 -4.53 -7.68
N LYS A 42 -14.13 -3.29 -7.74
CA LYS A 42 -14.32 -2.59 -9.00
C LYS A 42 -12.96 -2.20 -9.59
N LYS A 43 -12.82 -2.27 -10.91
CA LYS A 43 -11.58 -1.92 -11.64
C LYS A 43 -11.06 -0.50 -11.36
N GLN A 44 -11.94 0.38 -10.92
CA GLN A 44 -11.62 1.79 -10.65
C GLN A 44 -11.28 2.08 -9.18
N ASN A 45 -11.31 1.07 -8.31
CA ASN A 45 -11.01 1.20 -6.90
C ASN A 45 -9.56 0.81 -6.63
N TYR A 46 -8.69 1.78 -6.45
CA TYR A 46 -7.27 1.57 -6.25
C TYR A 46 -6.65 2.59 -5.29
N ALA A 47 -5.46 2.28 -4.81
CA ALA A 47 -4.61 3.22 -4.09
C ALA A 47 -3.18 3.12 -4.61
N LEU A 48 -2.55 4.28 -4.79
CA LEU A 48 -1.15 4.45 -5.17
C LEU A 48 -0.40 5.02 -3.97
N ASN A 49 0.72 4.40 -3.62
CA ASN A 49 1.58 4.88 -2.55
C ASN A 49 2.97 5.18 -3.09
N VAL A 50 3.54 6.27 -2.63
CA VAL A 50 4.94 6.61 -2.83
C VAL A 50 5.52 7.12 -1.51
N GLY A 51 6.75 6.74 -1.20
CA GLY A 51 7.37 7.25 0.02
C GLY A 51 8.79 6.78 0.24
N ILE A 52 9.26 7.10 1.40
CA ILE A 52 10.63 6.84 1.83
C ILE A 52 10.64 5.89 3.03
N ILE A 53 11.69 5.08 3.07
CA ILE A 53 11.97 4.22 4.22
C ILE A 53 13.40 4.48 4.71
N SER A 54 13.63 4.18 5.97
CA SER A 54 14.96 4.23 6.58
C SER A 54 15.16 3.01 7.47
N TYR A 55 16.08 2.14 7.07
CA TYR A 55 16.39 0.91 7.81
C TYR A 55 17.08 1.20 9.13
N VAL A 56 16.69 0.42 10.12
CA VAL A 56 17.29 0.41 11.46
C VAL A 56 18.06 -0.92 11.62
N ARG A 57 18.21 -1.42 12.82
CA ARG A 57 18.78 -2.75 13.07
C ARG A 57 17.80 -3.86 12.70
N ASN A 58 18.35 -5.02 12.33
CA ASN A 58 17.64 -6.29 12.17
C ASN A 58 16.54 -6.30 11.10
N GLY A 59 16.62 -5.43 10.07
CA GLY A 59 15.65 -5.41 8.99
C GLY A 59 14.35 -4.69 9.28
N SER A 60 14.23 -4.08 10.46
CA SER A 60 13.17 -3.14 10.78
C SER A 60 13.45 -1.78 10.15
N TYR A 61 12.42 -0.99 9.90
CA TYR A 61 12.57 0.33 9.28
C TYR A 61 11.46 1.30 9.67
N PHE A 62 11.78 2.59 9.65
CA PHE A 62 10.79 3.67 9.62
C PHE A 62 10.29 3.88 8.19
N PHE A 63 9.03 4.19 8.05
CA PHE A 63 8.44 4.54 6.76
C PHE A 63 7.62 5.82 6.84
N GLY A 64 7.60 6.56 5.73
CA GLY A 64 6.71 7.69 5.49
C GLY A 64 6.21 7.60 4.06
N LEU A 65 4.90 7.39 3.87
CA LEU A 65 4.26 7.15 2.59
C LEU A 65 3.16 8.18 2.36
N ALA A 66 3.17 8.80 1.19
CA ALA A 66 2.05 9.55 0.67
C ALA A 66 1.19 8.61 -0.20
N GLU A 67 -0.10 8.69 -0.04
CA GLU A 67 -1.06 7.85 -0.75
C GLU A 67 -2.12 8.69 -1.44
N TYR A 68 -2.44 8.31 -2.67
CA TYR A 68 -3.65 8.67 -3.37
C TYR A 68 -4.53 7.44 -3.53
N GLY A 69 -5.74 7.46 -2.97
CA GLY A 69 -6.74 6.42 -3.08
C GLY A 69 -7.98 6.92 -3.82
N ARG A 70 -8.54 6.06 -4.65
CA ARG A 70 -9.80 6.32 -5.33
C ARG A 70 -10.73 5.15 -5.16
N LYS A 71 -11.99 5.43 -4.79
CA LYS A 71 -13.04 4.44 -4.62
C LYS A 71 -14.37 5.01 -5.09
N TYR A 72 -15.20 4.18 -5.69
CA TYR A 72 -16.56 4.53 -6.10
C TYR A 72 -17.56 3.97 -5.12
N TYR A 73 -18.47 4.84 -4.69
CA TYR A 73 -19.63 4.47 -3.89
C TYR A 73 -20.87 4.40 -4.79
N GLU A 74 -21.60 3.29 -4.71
CA GLU A 74 -22.87 3.15 -5.44
C GLU A 74 -24.01 3.76 -4.65
N TYR A 75 -24.64 4.78 -5.22
CA TYR A 75 -25.86 5.36 -4.71
C TYR A 75 -26.95 5.20 -5.77
N THR A 76 -27.94 4.34 -5.51
CA THR A 76 -29.02 3.99 -6.45
C THR A 76 -28.48 3.52 -7.81
N ASN A 77 -28.38 4.39 -8.80
CA ASN A 77 -27.85 4.12 -10.15
C ASN A 77 -26.62 4.98 -10.49
N TYR A 78 -26.08 5.71 -9.51
CA TYR A 78 -24.94 6.61 -9.71
C TYR A 78 -23.70 6.12 -8.98
N GLU A 79 -22.55 6.28 -9.62
CA GLU A 79 -21.24 6.00 -9.02
C GLU A 79 -20.60 7.30 -8.56
N ILE A 80 -20.56 7.53 -7.26
CA ILE A 80 -19.96 8.72 -6.65
C ILE A 80 -18.47 8.44 -6.40
N PRO A 81 -17.56 9.17 -7.03
CA PRO A 81 -16.13 9.03 -6.78
C PRO A 81 -15.78 9.63 -5.41
N ILE A 82 -15.02 8.87 -4.63
CA ILE A 82 -14.42 9.33 -3.38
C ILE A 82 -12.91 9.21 -3.54
N GLU A 83 -12.23 10.33 -3.40
CA GLU A 83 -10.78 10.43 -3.52
C GLU A 83 -10.17 10.70 -2.14
N MET A 84 -9.08 10.01 -1.82
CA MET A 84 -8.40 10.13 -0.54
C MET A 84 -6.93 10.48 -0.77
N PHE A 85 -6.46 11.49 -0.06
CA PHE A 85 -5.04 11.83 0.04
C PHE A 85 -4.60 11.62 1.47
N LEU A 86 -3.77 10.60 1.70
CA LEU A 86 -3.32 10.20 3.02
C LEU A 86 -1.80 10.28 3.12
N PHE A 87 -1.33 10.72 4.26
CA PHE A 87 0.03 10.49 4.72
C PHE A 87 0.01 9.39 5.79
N ASN A 88 0.87 8.39 5.61
CA ASN A 88 1.01 7.26 6.52
C ASN A 88 2.46 7.20 7.00
N GLY A 89 2.69 7.35 8.29
CA GLY A 89 4.01 7.30 8.89
C GLY A 89 4.06 6.34 10.08
N GLY A 90 5.13 5.56 10.14
CA GLY A 90 5.22 4.57 11.19
C GLY A 90 6.52 3.77 11.22
N TYR A 91 6.47 2.65 11.92
CA TYR A 91 7.58 1.73 12.10
C TYR A 91 7.20 0.32 11.68
N SER A 92 8.10 -0.37 11.00
CA SER A 92 7.94 -1.74 10.54
C SER A 92 8.92 -2.65 11.25
N PHE A 93 8.38 -3.67 11.94
CA PHE A 93 9.11 -4.68 12.66
C PHE A 93 9.41 -5.86 11.75
N TYR A 94 10.65 -6.31 11.75
CA TYR A 94 11.00 -7.59 11.16
C TYR A 94 10.43 -8.73 12.01
N LEU A 95 9.62 -9.59 11.38
CA LEU A 95 9.01 -10.75 12.03
C LEU A 95 9.76 -12.05 11.72
N TRP A 96 10.01 -12.29 10.45
CA TRP A 96 10.58 -13.53 9.96
C TRP A 96 11.26 -13.34 8.60
N GLY A 97 12.21 -14.20 8.27
CA GLY A 97 12.87 -14.27 6.96
C GLY A 97 13.81 -15.45 6.86
N ASP A 98 14.29 -15.71 5.66
CA ASP A 98 15.29 -16.76 5.42
C ASP A 98 16.67 -16.35 6.00
N PHE A 99 17.54 -17.36 6.16
CA PHE A 99 18.89 -17.16 6.72
C PHE A 99 19.71 -16.13 5.93
N MET A 100 19.54 -16.09 4.61
CA MET A 100 20.21 -15.14 3.72
C MET A 100 19.49 -13.80 3.60
N ARG A 101 18.30 -13.66 4.22
CA ARG A 101 17.44 -12.47 4.17
C ARG A 101 17.03 -12.04 2.76
N ASN A 102 16.92 -13.02 1.85
CA ASN A 102 16.36 -12.77 0.52
C ASN A 102 14.86 -12.53 0.56
N VAL A 103 14.21 -13.13 1.56
CA VAL A 103 12.78 -13.02 1.78
C VAL A 103 12.54 -12.63 3.24
N ASN A 104 11.73 -11.60 3.46
CA ASN A 104 11.38 -11.12 4.78
C ASN A 104 9.88 -10.90 4.92
N LEU A 105 9.38 -11.12 6.12
CA LEU A 105 8.04 -10.78 6.54
C LEU A 105 8.14 -9.68 7.60
N ASN A 106 7.51 -8.54 7.35
CA ASN A 106 7.53 -7.38 8.22
C ASN A 106 6.12 -6.96 8.62
N LEU A 107 5.94 -6.52 9.85
CA LEU A 107 4.71 -5.94 10.38
C LEU A 107 4.93 -4.46 10.67
N GLY A 108 4.27 -3.60 9.89
CA GLY A 108 4.26 -2.16 10.08
C GLY A 108 3.07 -1.71 10.92
N ILE A 109 3.29 -0.73 11.78
CA ILE A 109 2.25 -0.02 12.52
C ILE A 109 2.51 1.47 12.33
N GLY A 110 1.45 2.25 12.05
CA GLY A 110 1.60 3.67 11.80
C GLY A 110 0.33 4.48 12.02
N GLY A 111 0.52 5.79 12.06
CA GLY A 111 -0.54 6.78 12.06
C GLY A 111 -0.84 7.25 10.63
N LEU A 112 -2.11 7.56 10.39
CA LEU A 112 -2.59 8.10 9.11
C LEU A 112 -3.30 9.43 9.35
N ALA A 113 -3.07 10.38 8.45
CA ALA A 113 -3.80 11.64 8.41
C ALA A 113 -3.91 12.13 6.96
N GLY A 114 -5.03 12.79 6.63
CA GLY A 114 -5.23 13.31 5.30
C GLY A 114 -6.62 13.82 5.04
N TYR A 115 -6.98 13.88 3.78
CA TYR A 115 -8.27 14.41 3.33
C TYR A 115 -8.99 13.41 2.44
N GLU A 116 -10.30 13.35 2.62
CA GLU A 116 -11.23 12.63 1.78
C GLU A 116 -12.12 13.64 1.07
N GLN A 117 -12.19 13.53 -0.26
CA GLN A 117 -13.04 14.38 -1.09
C GLN A 117 -14.08 13.52 -1.80
N VAL A 118 -15.36 13.89 -1.63
CA VAL A 118 -16.49 13.20 -2.22
C VAL A 118 -16.96 13.97 -3.46
N ASN A 119 -17.32 13.25 -4.51
CA ASN A 119 -17.84 13.80 -5.76
C ASN A 119 -16.99 14.94 -6.36
N ARG A 120 -15.64 14.85 -6.19
CA ARG A 120 -14.69 15.90 -6.64
C ARG A 120 -15.02 17.29 -6.14
N GLY A 121 -15.62 17.41 -4.94
CA GLY A 121 -16.03 18.69 -4.36
C GLY A 121 -17.38 19.23 -4.84
N ASN A 122 -18.07 18.54 -5.76
CA ASN A 122 -19.40 18.95 -6.22
C ASN A 122 -20.47 18.56 -5.20
N LYS A 123 -21.24 19.53 -4.72
CA LYS A 123 -22.33 19.28 -3.78
C LYS A 123 -23.57 18.67 -4.41
N VAL A 124 -23.73 18.82 -5.72
CA VAL A 124 -24.90 18.33 -6.46
C VAL A 124 -24.53 17.05 -7.19
N ILE A 125 -25.34 16.02 -7.02
CA ILE A 125 -25.28 14.78 -7.79
C ILE A 125 -26.08 14.97 -9.09
N ASP A 126 -25.83 14.16 -10.11
CA ASP A 126 -26.49 14.27 -11.41
C ASP A 126 -28.01 14.07 -11.36
N ASP A 127 -28.55 13.54 -10.27
CA ASP A 127 -30.00 13.44 -10.00
C ASP A 127 -30.60 14.67 -9.30
N GLY A 128 -29.79 15.70 -9.03
CA GLY A 128 -30.19 16.92 -8.33
C GLY A 128 -30.18 16.82 -6.81
N SER A 129 -29.84 15.67 -6.23
CA SER A 129 -29.67 15.53 -4.79
C SER A 129 -28.40 16.23 -4.30
N MET A 130 -28.43 16.75 -3.05
CA MET A 130 -27.31 17.48 -2.46
C MET A 130 -26.57 16.60 -1.45
N LEU A 131 -25.24 16.64 -1.51
CA LEU A 131 -24.36 16.06 -0.52
C LEU A 131 -24.19 17.03 0.67
N ASP A 132 -24.24 16.49 1.88
CA ASP A 132 -24.12 17.26 3.11
C ASP A 132 -22.69 17.80 3.32
N SER A 133 -21.68 16.99 2.96
CA SER A 133 -20.25 17.38 3.01
C SER A 133 -19.50 16.79 1.84
N THR A 134 -18.60 17.59 1.25
CA THR A 134 -17.77 17.18 0.12
C THR A 134 -16.32 16.90 0.53
N ASP A 135 -15.85 17.47 1.63
CA ASP A 135 -14.46 17.40 2.06
C ASP A 135 -14.38 17.09 3.56
N ASN A 136 -13.62 16.07 3.92
CA ASN A 136 -13.42 15.67 5.30
C ASN A 136 -11.94 15.48 5.62
N PHE A 137 -11.50 16.02 6.76
CA PHE A 137 -10.21 15.63 7.33
C PHE A 137 -10.37 14.26 8.02
N ILE A 138 -9.58 13.29 7.58
CA ILE A 138 -9.59 11.94 8.10
C ILE A 138 -8.25 11.62 8.77
N TYR A 139 -8.32 10.87 9.86
CA TYR A 139 -7.13 10.44 10.60
C TYR A 139 -7.36 9.09 11.25
N GLY A 140 -6.27 8.42 11.57
CA GLY A 140 -6.41 7.10 12.17
C GLY A 140 -5.11 6.37 12.38
N VAL A 141 -5.23 5.05 12.51
CA VAL A 141 -4.10 4.14 12.67
C VAL A 141 -4.21 2.99 11.70
N GLY A 142 -3.09 2.40 11.35
CA GLY A 142 -3.07 1.27 10.44
C GLY A 142 -1.98 0.26 10.73
N GLY A 143 -2.25 -0.99 10.35
CA GLY A 143 -1.31 -2.09 10.31
C GLY A 143 -1.02 -2.50 8.86
N LYS A 144 0.23 -2.78 8.55
CA LYS A 144 0.71 -3.25 7.24
C LYS A 144 1.53 -4.52 7.42
N LEU A 145 1.09 -5.62 6.85
CA LEU A 145 1.89 -6.83 6.73
C LEU A 145 2.54 -6.84 5.36
N SER A 146 3.87 -6.91 5.31
CA SER A 146 4.65 -6.85 4.06
C SER A 146 5.49 -8.10 3.90
N PHE A 147 5.32 -8.77 2.79
CA PHE A 147 6.23 -9.80 2.31
C PHE A 147 7.19 -9.15 1.31
N GLU A 148 8.48 -9.21 1.61
CA GLU A 148 9.54 -8.52 0.87
C GLU A 148 10.49 -9.53 0.26
N SER A 149 10.68 -9.48 -1.06
CA SER A 149 11.64 -10.31 -1.79
C SER A 149 12.74 -9.42 -2.37
N TYR A 150 13.97 -9.64 -1.92
CA TYR A 150 15.16 -8.90 -2.35
C TYR A 150 15.71 -9.51 -3.64
N LEU A 151 15.37 -8.92 -4.79
CA LEU A 151 15.77 -9.39 -6.10
C LEU A 151 17.23 -9.07 -6.38
N THR A 152 17.69 -7.92 -5.92
CA THR A 152 19.07 -7.46 -6.05
C THR A 152 19.47 -6.65 -4.81
N ARG A 153 20.69 -6.13 -4.82
CA ARG A 153 21.22 -5.23 -3.80
C ARG A 153 20.35 -3.98 -3.57
N HIS A 154 19.66 -3.51 -4.60
CA HIS A 154 18.89 -2.28 -4.59
C HIS A 154 17.39 -2.52 -4.74
N TRP A 155 16.98 -3.55 -5.48
CA TRP A 155 15.58 -3.78 -5.82
C TRP A 155 14.92 -4.80 -4.92
N VAL A 156 13.79 -4.38 -4.33
CA VAL A 156 12.95 -5.23 -3.49
C VAL A 156 11.56 -5.26 -4.07
N PHE A 157 11.02 -6.45 -4.27
CA PHE A 157 9.62 -6.66 -4.61
C PHE A 157 8.80 -6.84 -3.33
N LEU A 158 7.60 -6.24 -3.30
CA LEU A 158 6.74 -6.16 -2.14
C LEU A 158 5.37 -6.72 -2.47
N ILE A 159 4.85 -7.55 -1.56
CA ILE A 159 3.43 -7.87 -1.50
C ILE A 159 2.96 -7.41 -0.13
N ASN A 160 1.89 -6.64 -0.05
CA ASN A 160 1.41 -6.10 1.21
C ASN A 160 -0.10 -6.22 1.38
N GLY A 161 -0.50 -6.48 2.62
CA GLY A 161 -1.86 -6.36 3.11
C GLY A 161 -1.92 -5.27 4.16
N GLN A 162 -2.92 -4.40 4.11
CA GLN A 162 -3.08 -3.29 5.06
C GLN A 162 -4.48 -3.31 5.63
N LEU A 163 -4.57 -3.06 6.93
CA LEU A 163 -5.80 -2.78 7.65
C LEU A 163 -5.69 -1.40 8.28
N ARG A 164 -6.71 -0.59 8.10
CA ARG A 164 -6.74 0.80 8.58
C ARG A 164 -8.02 1.07 9.33
N PHE A 165 -7.89 1.80 10.40
CA PHE A 165 -8.99 2.36 11.15
C PHE A 165 -8.95 3.87 11.00
N LEU A 166 -9.89 4.43 10.22
CA LEU A 166 -9.98 5.85 9.92
C LEU A 166 -11.20 6.47 10.60
N LYS A 167 -11.00 7.57 11.29
CA LYS A 167 -12.08 8.41 11.80
C LYS A 167 -12.48 9.46 10.77
N ASN A 168 -13.75 9.87 10.81
CA ASN A 168 -14.39 10.85 9.93
C ASN A 168 -14.46 10.45 8.45
N SER A 169 -14.14 9.20 8.09
CA SER A 169 -14.35 8.74 6.72
C SER A 169 -15.82 8.41 6.46
N GLN A 170 -16.33 8.87 5.34
CA GLN A 170 -17.70 8.57 4.90
C GLN A 170 -17.89 7.14 4.42
N GLN A 171 -16.80 6.44 4.13
CA GLN A 171 -16.81 5.06 3.65
C GLN A 171 -16.81 4.00 4.76
N GLY A 172 -16.98 4.40 6.03
CA GLY A 172 -16.85 3.55 7.20
C GLY A 172 -15.46 3.64 7.83
N GLN A 173 -15.30 3.00 8.98
CA GLN A 173 -14.09 3.15 9.79
C GLN A 173 -12.96 2.19 9.41
N ILE A 174 -13.29 1.02 8.85
CA ILE A 174 -12.33 -0.05 8.57
C ILE A 174 -12.12 -0.18 7.07
N HIS A 175 -10.86 -0.03 6.65
CA HIS A 175 -10.45 -0.18 5.26
C HIS A 175 -9.37 -1.27 5.16
N SER A 176 -9.61 -2.26 4.31
CA SER A 176 -8.60 -3.25 3.95
C SER A 176 -8.08 -2.98 2.55
N LEU A 177 -6.77 -3.14 2.36
CA LEU A 177 -6.11 -3.02 1.07
C LEU A 177 -5.17 -4.20 0.88
N PHE A 178 -5.05 -4.64 -0.36
CA PHE A 178 -4.06 -5.63 -0.77
C PHE A 178 -3.33 -5.12 -2.00
N GLY A 179 -2.01 -5.25 -2.03
CA GLY A 179 -1.24 -4.68 -3.11
C GLY A 179 0.13 -5.27 -3.30
N PHE A 180 0.79 -4.78 -4.32
CA PHE A 180 2.17 -5.08 -4.64
C PHE A 180 2.94 -3.79 -4.89
N GLY A 181 4.25 -3.87 -4.76
CA GLY A 181 5.10 -2.70 -4.94
C GLY A 181 6.55 -3.06 -5.22
N ILE A 182 7.30 -2.03 -5.45
CA ILE A 182 8.75 -2.09 -5.61
C ILE A 182 9.40 -1.05 -4.71
N ARG A 183 10.59 -1.38 -4.21
CA ARG A 183 11.41 -0.50 -3.41
C ARG A 183 12.81 -0.47 -3.99
N TYR A 184 13.36 0.73 -4.11
CA TYR A 184 14.75 0.93 -4.49
C TYR A 184 15.54 1.42 -3.28
N ASN A 185 16.53 0.65 -2.86
CA ASN A 185 17.41 0.95 -1.74
C ASN A 185 18.73 1.59 -2.24
N PHE A 186 19.21 2.62 -1.55
CA PHE A 186 20.43 3.35 -1.88
C PHE A 186 21.26 3.70 -0.63
#